data_1325b6e9d8d67f94cffa540f770f0e79
#
_entry.id   1325b6e9d8d67f94cffa540f770f0e79
#
_cell.length_a   1.000
_cell.length_b   1.000
_cell.length_c   1.000
_cell.angle_alpha   90.00
_cell.angle_beta   90.00
_cell.angle_gamma   90.00
#
_symmetry.space_group_name_H-M   'P 1'
#
loop_
_entity.id
_entity.type
_entity.pdbx_description
1 polymer ?
#
loop_
_entity_poly.entity_id
_entity_poly.type
_entity_poly.pdbx_seq_one_letter_code
_entity_poly.pdbx_strand_id
1 'polypeptide(L)'
;KVKMTECKGAQGYDYVIGKSADLLQTREYEKVIKNQSSAEASFRYTDKGTWYVACHAWTRDADGKKVFGQWSEVQKLEVTAITPEIPKIEKVVTKGSKITVTYTACEDAEGYDVVLGTKYMKANGEKRPTDYGKYVKKVKGNKVTVTFTNVKAGTYYIGLHAWNRTSEDETKVFSQWSETVKTKKK
;
A
#
# COMPACT_ATOMS: atom_id res chain seq x y z
N LYS A 1 -2.04 9.64 -5.84
CA LYS A 1 -1.08 10.56 -5.20
C LYS A 1 -1.69 11.95 -5.15
N VAL A 2 -1.53 12.66 -4.04
CA VAL A 2 -2.05 14.02 -3.83
C VAL A 2 -0.88 14.91 -3.45
N LYS A 3 -0.81 16.08 -4.07
CA LYS A 3 0.16 17.13 -3.75
C LYS A 3 -0.60 18.43 -3.50
N MET A 4 -0.24 19.14 -2.44
CA MET A 4 -0.75 20.47 -2.15
C MET A 4 0.36 21.51 -2.20
N THR A 5 -0.01 22.78 -2.22
CA THR A 5 0.95 23.87 -2.07
C THR A 5 1.51 23.87 -0.65
N GLU A 6 2.83 23.97 -0.53
CA GLU A 6 3.48 24.06 0.78
C GLU A 6 3.05 25.33 1.53
N CYS A 7 2.71 25.15 2.81
CA CYS A 7 2.36 26.26 3.68
C CYS A 7 3.59 26.70 4.48
N LYS A 8 3.94 27.98 4.40
CA LYS A 8 5.07 28.57 5.16
C LYS A 8 4.84 28.36 6.67
N GLY A 9 5.82 27.77 7.34
CA GLY A 9 5.77 27.51 8.78
C GLY A 9 5.03 26.22 9.17
N ALA A 10 4.50 25.47 8.22
CA ALA A 10 3.92 24.17 8.52
C ALA A 10 5.00 23.17 8.96
N GLN A 11 4.70 22.40 9.99
CA GLN A 11 5.53 21.28 10.46
C GLN A 11 4.98 19.92 9.97
N GLY A 12 3.80 19.94 9.38
CA GLY A 12 3.25 18.77 8.74
C GLY A 12 1.83 18.97 8.23
N TYR A 13 1.29 17.91 7.66
CA TYR A 13 0.03 17.89 6.94
C TYR A 13 -0.77 16.65 7.29
N ASP A 14 -2.07 16.81 7.39
CA ASP A 14 -3.00 15.69 7.49
C ASP A 14 -3.94 15.73 6.27
N TYR A 15 -4.24 14.56 5.71
CA TYR A 15 -5.05 14.39 4.49
C TYR A 15 -6.23 13.48 4.76
N VAL A 16 -7.35 13.79 4.16
CA VAL A 16 -8.54 12.95 4.17
C VAL A 16 -9.02 12.71 2.75
N ILE A 17 -9.58 11.53 2.48
CA ILE A 17 -10.18 11.17 1.21
C ILE A 17 -11.47 10.39 1.46
N GLY A 18 -12.48 10.64 0.65
CA GLY A 18 -13.79 10.00 0.73
C GLY A 18 -14.55 10.02 -0.59
N LYS A 19 -15.75 9.50 -0.57
CA LYS A 19 -16.63 9.39 -1.74
C LYS A 19 -17.59 10.57 -1.92
N SER A 20 -17.71 11.43 -0.91
CA SER A 20 -18.62 12.58 -0.94
C SER A 20 -17.88 13.90 -1.04
N ALA A 21 -18.46 14.86 -1.80
CA ALA A 21 -17.93 16.22 -1.91
C ALA A 21 -18.04 17.00 -0.59
N ASP A 22 -18.94 16.62 0.29
CA ASP A 22 -19.18 17.23 1.60
C ASP A 22 -18.47 16.49 2.76
N LEU A 23 -17.44 15.72 2.43
CA LEU A 23 -16.67 14.89 3.38
C LEU A 23 -16.17 15.67 4.62
N LEU A 24 -15.91 16.97 4.49
CA LEU A 24 -15.47 17.79 5.63
C LEU A 24 -16.63 18.15 6.58
N GLN A 25 -17.85 18.31 6.05
CA GLN A 25 -19.05 18.60 6.83
C GLN A 25 -19.57 17.33 7.54
N THR A 26 -19.63 16.22 6.80
CA THR A 26 -20.11 14.94 7.33
C THR A 26 -19.09 14.23 8.18
N ARG A 27 -17.80 14.52 7.97
CA ARG A 27 -16.63 13.81 8.55
C ARG A 27 -16.56 12.34 8.19
N GLU A 28 -17.15 11.95 7.09
CA GLU A 28 -17.14 10.59 6.56
C GLU A 28 -15.91 10.40 5.67
N TYR A 29 -14.82 9.97 6.27
CA TYR A 29 -13.57 9.72 5.58
C TYR A 29 -13.36 8.23 5.36
N GLU A 30 -13.15 7.82 4.11
CA GLU A 30 -12.74 6.46 3.77
C GLU A 30 -11.29 6.17 4.22
N LYS A 31 -10.44 7.17 4.09
CA LYS A 31 -9.04 7.07 4.50
C LYS A 31 -8.53 8.39 5.05
N VAL A 32 -7.66 8.29 6.05
CA VAL A 32 -6.98 9.43 6.67
C VAL A 32 -5.49 9.15 6.73
N ILE A 33 -4.68 10.11 6.29
CA ILE A 33 -3.23 10.08 6.43
C ILE A 33 -2.85 11.26 7.33
N LYS A 34 -2.17 10.98 8.45
CA LYS A 34 -1.77 11.99 9.43
C LYS A 34 -0.26 12.11 9.50
N ASN A 35 0.20 13.26 9.96
CA ASN A 35 1.61 13.51 10.28
C ASN A 35 2.56 13.39 9.09
N GLN A 36 2.13 13.76 7.89
CA GLN A 36 3.03 13.86 6.76
C GLN A 36 3.94 15.06 6.92
N SER A 37 5.25 14.87 6.82
CA SER A 37 6.26 15.95 6.87
C SER A 37 6.37 16.73 5.56
N SER A 38 5.87 16.17 4.46
CA SER A 38 5.85 16.80 3.13
C SER A 38 4.42 17.14 2.69
N ALA A 39 4.31 18.10 1.81
CA ALA A 39 3.04 18.48 1.19
C ALA A 39 2.53 17.46 0.15
N GLU A 40 2.91 16.19 0.28
CA GLU A 40 2.47 15.08 -0.57
C GLU A 40 1.97 13.91 0.27
N ALA A 41 0.91 13.24 -0.22
CA ALA A 41 0.40 12.00 0.35
C ALA A 41 0.06 10.99 -0.74
N SER A 42 0.17 9.70 -0.43
CA SER A 42 -0.21 8.60 -1.32
C SER A 42 -1.25 7.73 -0.65
N PHE A 43 -2.47 7.74 -1.17
CA PHE A 43 -3.51 6.82 -0.76
C PHE A 43 -3.37 5.51 -1.55
N ARG A 44 -3.23 4.41 -0.82
CA ARG A 44 -3.19 3.07 -1.41
C ARG A 44 -4.57 2.44 -1.38
N TYR A 45 -4.82 1.48 -2.28
CA TYR A 45 -6.08 0.73 -2.35
C TYR A 45 -7.29 1.67 -2.56
N THR A 46 -7.14 2.57 -3.52
CA THR A 46 -8.19 3.51 -3.92
C THR A 46 -8.86 2.94 -5.16
N ASP A 47 -10.11 2.52 -5.03
CA ASP A 47 -10.86 1.92 -6.12
C ASP A 47 -11.11 2.93 -7.25
N LYS A 48 -11.32 2.41 -8.47
CA LYS A 48 -11.72 3.21 -9.63
C LYS A 48 -12.97 4.04 -9.34
N GLY A 49 -12.99 5.25 -9.86
CA GLY A 49 -14.12 6.17 -9.78
C GLY A 49 -13.79 7.51 -9.14
N THR A 50 -14.82 8.27 -8.83
CA THR A 50 -14.71 9.60 -8.25
C THR A 50 -14.39 9.54 -6.77
N TRP A 51 -13.43 10.35 -6.37
CA TRP A 51 -13.02 10.58 -5.00
C TRP A 51 -12.89 12.07 -4.72
N TYR A 52 -12.98 12.43 -3.45
CA TYR A 52 -12.81 13.78 -2.97
C TYR A 52 -11.73 13.82 -1.92
N VAL A 53 -10.87 14.81 -1.97
CA VAL A 53 -9.72 14.95 -1.08
C VAL A 53 -9.67 16.35 -0.49
N ALA A 54 -9.28 16.44 0.77
CA ALA A 54 -8.92 17.68 1.43
C ALA A 54 -7.71 17.46 2.33
N CYS A 55 -7.03 18.53 2.66
CA CYS A 55 -5.89 18.51 3.55
C CYS A 55 -5.83 19.78 4.39
N HIS A 56 -5.15 19.71 5.52
CA HIS A 56 -4.76 20.88 6.29
C HIS A 56 -3.31 20.77 6.76
N ALA A 57 -2.67 21.92 6.89
CA ALA A 57 -1.38 22.03 7.52
C ALA A 57 -1.53 22.13 9.04
N TRP A 58 -0.50 21.76 9.77
CA TRP A 58 -0.43 21.97 11.20
C TRP A 58 0.99 22.41 11.63
N THR A 59 1.05 23.09 12.75
CA THR A 59 2.28 23.43 13.47
C THR A 59 2.12 23.04 14.94
N ARG A 60 3.13 23.31 15.77
CA ARG A 60 3.04 23.15 17.22
C ARG A 60 3.20 24.49 17.90
N ASP A 61 2.42 24.70 18.95
CA ASP A 61 2.57 25.84 19.85
C ASP A 61 3.77 25.68 20.80
N ALA A 62 3.95 26.64 21.71
CA ALA A 62 5.04 26.64 22.67
C ALA A 62 5.00 25.42 23.62
N ASP A 63 3.84 24.84 23.85
CA ASP A 63 3.62 23.66 24.70
C ASP A 63 3.75 22.35 23.91
N GLY A 64 4.11 22.42 22.63
CA GLY A 64 4.24 21.26 21.73
C GLY A 64 2.92 20.70 21.24
N LYS A 65 1.79 21.34 21.51
CA LYS A 65 0.45 20.92 21.08
C LYS A 65 0.21 21.30 19.64
N LYS A 66 -0.44 20.42 18.87
CA LYS A 66 -0.78 20.69 17.47
C LYS A 66 -1.81 21.80 17.34
N VAL A 67 -1.50 22.77 16.50
CA VAL A 67 -2.41 23.82 16.02
C VAL A 67 -2.64 23.57 14.54
N PHE A 68 -3.89 23.39 14.15
CA PHE A 68 -4.30 23.09 12.78
C PHE A 68 -4.72 24.36 12.06
N GLY A 69 -4.28 24.48 10.81
CA GLY A 69 -4.81 25.45 9.87
C GLY A 69 -6.20 25.05 9.38
N GLN A 70 -6.79 25.93 8.59
CA GLN A 70 -8.06 25.62 7.92
C GLN A 70 -7.85 24.46 6.92
N TRP A 71 -8.92 23.72 6.65
CA TRP A 71 -8.96 22.75 5.56
C TRP A 71 -8.82 23.46 4.22
N SER A 72 -8.16 22.81 3.28
CA SER A 72 -8.19 23.21 1.87
C SER A 72 -9.61 23.10 1.33
N GLU A 73 -9.85 23.70 0.16
CA GLU A 73 -11.01 23.34 -0.65
C GLU A 73 -10.97 21.83 -0.96
N VAL A 74 -12.16 21.24 -1.02
CA VAL A 74 -12.31 19.84 -1.41
C VAL A 74 -12.07 19.71 -2.91
N GLN A 75 -11.09 18.89 -3.30
CA GLN A 75 -10.77 18.62 -4.69
C GLN A 75 -11.37 17.29 -5.14
N LYS A 76 -11.98 17.31 -6.32
CA LYS A 76 -12.45 16.09 -6.99
C LYS A 76 -11.29 15.40 -7.69
N LEU A 77 -11.19 14.07 -7.52
CA LEU A 77 -10.24 13.20 -8.19
C LEU A 77 -10.96 12.10 -8.95
N GLU A 78 -10.54 11.82 -10.17
CA GLU A 78 -10.96 10.62 -10.90
C GLU A 78 -9.83 9.58 -10.83
N VAL A 79 -10.11 8.43 -10.21
CA VAL A 79 -9.19 7.30 -10.18
C VAL A 79 -9.56 6.37 -11.32
N THR A 80 -8.70 6.30 -12.32
CA THR A 80 -8.88 5.51 -13.55
C THR A 80 -8.22 4.14 -13.46
N ALA A 81 -7.21 3.99 -12.59
CA ALA A 81 -6.50 2.73 -12.40
C ALA A 81 -7.40 1.67 -11.74
N ILE A 82 -7.40 0.48 -12.32
CA ILE A 82 -8.05 -0.69 -11.73
C ILE A 82 -7.14 -1.24 -10.65
N THR A 83 -7.65 -1.39 -9.42
CA THR A 83 -6.94 -2.12 -8.36
C THR A 83 -7.05 -3.61 -8.67
N PRO A 84 -5.94 -4.34 -8.87
CA PRO A 84 -6.00 -5.76 -9.14
C PRO A 84 -6.64 -6.54 -7.99
N GLU A 85 -7.20 -7.70 -8.31
CA GLU A 85 -7.66 -8.66 -7.30
C GLU A 85 -6.53 -9.09 -6.37
N ILE A 86 -6.90 -9.58 -5.18
CA ILE A 86 -5.94 -10.10 -4.21
C ILE A 86 -5.49 -11.49 -4.66
N PRO A 87 -4.21 -11.70 -4.99
CA PRO A 87 -3.72 -13.01 -5.37
C PRO A 87 -3.73 -13.99 -4.19
N LYS A 88 -3.97 -15.27 -4.46
CA LYS A 88 -3.96 -16.34 -3.44
C LYS A 88 -2.71 -17.19 -3.57
N ILE A 89 -2.04 -17.48 -2.46
CA ILE A 89 -0.95 -18.46 -2.43
C ILE A 89 -1.56 -19.86 -2.48
N GLU A 90 -1.29 -20.60 -3.55
CA GLU A 90 -1.80 -21.95 -3.74
C GLU A 90 -0.86 -23.02 -3.18
N LYS A 91 0.45 -22.81 -3.37
CA LYS A 91 1.44 -23.82 -2.98
C LYS A 91 2.78 -23.18 -2.57
N VAL A 92 3.37 -23.72 -1.52
CA VAL A 92 4.72 -23.40 -1.11
C VAL A 92 5.53 -24.68 -0.98
N VAL A 93 6.66 -24.76 -1.69
CA VAL A 93 7.57 -25.92 -1.66
C VAL A 93 8.95 -25.48 -1.18
N THR A 94 9.46 -26.17 -0.18
CA THR A 94 10.82 -25.98 0.32
C THR A 94 11.69 -27.20 -0.09
N LYS A 95 12.75 -26.97 -0.87
CA LYS A 95 13.66 -28.02 -1.30
C LYS A 95 15.12 -27.49 -1.31
N GLY A 96 15.99 -28.12 -0.54
CA GLY A 96 17.37 -27.65 -0.36
C GLY A 96 17.39 -26.18 0.09
N SER A 97 18.14 -25.32 -0.56
CA SER A 97 18.20 -23.88 -0.28
C SER A 97 17.15 -23.05 -1.01
N LYS A 98 16.07 -23.67 -1.53
CA LYS A 98 15.07 -23.01 -2.34
C LYS A 98 13.70 -23.02 -1.66
N ILE A 99 12.94 -21.93 -1.86
CA ILE A 99 11.50 -21.84 -1.57
C ILE A 99 10.81 -21.42 -2.85
N THR A 100 9.90 -22.27 -3.35
CA THR A 100 9.07 -21.99 -4.52
C THR A 100 7.66 -21.67 -4.07
N VAL A 101 7.11 -20.57 -4.56
CA VAL A 101 5.77 -20.09 -4.28
C VAL A 101 4.97 -20.09 -5.57
N THR A 102 3.83 -20.77 -5.57
CA THR A 102 2.83 -20.73 -6.65
C THR A 102 1.60 -20.01 -6.17
N TYR A 103 1.00 -19.16 -7.00
CA TYR A 103 -0.12 -18.29 -6.65
C TYR A 103 -1.07 -18.10 -7.85
N THR A 104 -2.28 -17.61 -7.59
CA THR A 104 -3.28 -17.34 -8.64
C THR A 104 -2.87 -16.15 -9.50
N ALA A 105 -3.17 -16.21 -10.80
CA ALA A 105 -3.16 -15.03 -11.65
C ALA A 105 -4.36 -14.13 -11.31
N CYS A 106 -4.16 -12.81 -11.44
CA CYS A 106 -5.22 -11.81 -11.34
C CYS A 106 -5.39 -11.15 -12.70
N GLU A 107 -6.63 -11.03 -13.19
CA GLU A 107 -6.92 -10.60 -14.56
C GLU A 107 -6.32 -9.22 -14.89
N ASP A 108 -6.46 -8.26 -14.00
CA ASP A 108 -5.99 -6.88 -14.20
C ASP A 108 -4.57 -6.62 -13.69
N ALA A 109 -3.79 -7.67 -13.39
CA ALA A 109 -2.44 -7.48 -12.88
C ALA A 109 -1.41 -7.39 -14.00
N GLU A 110 -0.60 -6.34 -13.99
CA GLU A 110 0.62 -6.25 -14.81
C GLU A 110 1.82 -6.95 -14.15
N GLY A 111 1.69 -7.30 -12.88
CA GLY A 111 2.71 -8.04 -12.17
C GLY A 111 2.45 -8.22 -10.68
N TYR A 112 3.44 -8.80 -10.02
CA TYR A 112 3.35 -9.19 -8.60
C TYR A 112 4.66 -8.86 -7.89
N ASP A 113 4.55 -8.45 -6.63
CA ASP A 113 5.68 -8.37 -5.72
C ASP A 113 5.51 -9.48 -4.67
N VAL A 114 6.41 -10.45 -4.66
CA VAL A 114 6.39 -11.62 -3.75
C VAL A 114 7.52 -11.52 -2.76
N VAL A 115 7.25 -11.71 -1.47
CA VAL A 115 8.26 -11.55 -0.42
C VAL A 115 8.30 -12.74 0.55
N LEU A 116 9.49 -12.99 1.11
CA LEU A 116 9.70 -13.86 2.25
C LEU A 116 10.19 -13.01 3.43
N GLY A 117 9.31 -12.73 4.38
CA GLY A 117 9.65 -12.01 5.60
C GLY A 117 10.07 -12.96 6.73
N THR A 118 10.95 -12.51 7.61
CA THR A 118 11.29 -13.25 8.84
C THR A 118 10.32 -12.93 9.98
N LYS A 119 9.55 -11.85 9.85
CA LYS A 119 8.49 -11.43 10.75
C LYS A 119 7.23 -11.11 9.97
N TYR A 120 6.16 -10.81 10.67
CA TYR A 120 4.93 -10.26 10.10
C TYR A 120 4.35 -9.19 11.01
N MET A 121 3.53 -8.31 10.44
CA MET A 121 2.72 -7.35 11.18
C MET A 121 1.24 -7.51 10.82
N LYS A 122 0.38 -7.10 11.74
CA LYS A 122 -1.05 -6.93 11.47
C LYS A 122 -1.34 -5.43 11.44
N ALA A 123 -1.93 -4.95 10.36
CA ALA A 123 -2.34 -3.57 10.21
C ALA A 123 -3.57 -3.51 9.28
N ASN A 124 -4.57 -2.71 9.64
CA ASN A 124 -5.76 -2.48 8.82
C ASN A 124 -6.47 -3.79 8.37
N GLY A 125 -6.58 -4.76 9.29
CA GLY A 125 -7.19 -6.07 8.98
C GLY A 125 -6.30 -7.03 8.19
N GLU A 126 -5.14 -6.58 7.69
CA GLU A 126 -4.21 -7.40 6.94
C GLU A 126 -3.10 -7.97 7.82
N LYS A 127 -2.67 -9.18 7.50
CA LYS A 127 -1.44 -9.76 8.02
C LYS A 127 -0.43 -9.81 6.86
N ARG A 128 0.64 -9.03 6.98
CA ARG A 128 1.65 -8.93 5.92
C ARG A 128 3.05 -9.26 6.43
N PRO A 129 3.91 -9.89 5.61
CA PRO A 129 5.30 -10.12 5.96
C PRO A 129 6.07 -8.81 6.16
N THR A 130 7.06 -8.86 7.05
CA THR A 130 8.04 -7.78 7.28
C THR A 130 9.45 -8.36 7.39
N ASP A 131 10.46 -7.50 7.41
CA ASP A 131 11.88 -7.89 7.52
C ASP A 131 12.29 -8.90 6.43
N TYR A 132 11.91 -8.63 5.17
CA TYR A 132 12.20 -9.53 4.05
C TYR A 132 13.56 -9.28 3.38
N GLY A 133 14.25 -8.16 3.66
CA GLY A 133 15.59 -7.86 3.14
C GLY A 133 15.70 -8.12 1.62
N LYS A 134 16.62 -9.01 1.25
CA LYS A 134 16.83 -9.39 -0.16
C LYS A 134 15.80 -10.36 -0.75
N TYR A 135 14.92 -10.91 0.06
CA TYR A 135 13.93 -11.89 -0.40
C TYR A 135 12.68 -11.22 -0.95
N VAL A 136 12.87 -10.44 -1.99
CA VAL A 136 11.81 -9.78 -2.78
C VAL A 136 11.95 -10.23 -4.23
N LYS A 137 10.85 -10.69 -4.83
CA LYS A 137 10.75 -11.00 -6.26
C LYS A 137 9.70 -10.10 -6.88
N LYS A 138 10.12 -9.23 -7.79
CA LYS A 138 9.24 -8.41 -8.62
C LYS A 138 9.04 -9.12 -9.95
N VAL A 139 7.82 -9.51 -10.23
CA VAL A 139 7.45 -10.31 -11.40
C VAL A 139 6.56 -9.47 -12.31
N LYS A 140 6.81 -9.49 -13.60
CA LYS A 140 5.96 -8.87 -14.62
C LYS A 140 5.16 -9.93 -15.38
N GLY A 141 3.99 -9.55 -15.85
CA GLY A 141 3.10 -10.41 -16.64
C GLY A 141 2.46 -11.51 -15.80
N ASN A 142 1.93 -12.51 -16.48
CA ASN A 142 1.10 -13.59 -15.91
C ASN A 142 1.90 -14.73 -15.26
N LYS A 143 3.12 -14.48 -14.84
CA LYS A 143 3.93 -15.50 -14.16
C LYS A 143 3.40 -15.75 -12.76
N VAL A 144 2.93 -16.98 -12.51
CA VAL A 144 2.29 -17.39 -11.25
C VAL A 144 3.19 -18.26 -10.34
N THR A 145 4.48 -18.32 -10.65
CA THR A 145 5.43 -19.10 -9.84
C THR A 145 6.74 -18.34 -9.71
N VAL A 146 7.25 -18.25 -8.49
CA VAL A 146 8.57 -17.68 -8.19
C VAL A 146 9.38 -18.62 -7.32
N THR A 147 10.70 -18.61 -7.50
CA THR A 147 11.62 -19.39 -6.67
C THR A 147 12.65 -18.46 -6.04
N PHE A 148 12.72 -18.49 -4.73
CA PHE A 148 13.80 -17.87 -3.96
C PHE A 148 14.91 -18.89 -3.79
N THR A 149 16.15 -18.48 -4.06
CA THR A 149 17.36 -19.32 -3.94
C THR A 149 18.23 -18.83 -2.80
N ASN A 150 19.14 -19.69 -2.32
CA ASN A 150 20.06 -19.36 -1.23
C ASN A 150 19.33 -18.87 0.04
N VAL A 151 18.15 -19.46 0.30
CA VAL A 151 17.36 -19.16 1.49
C VAL A 151 18.00 -19.91 2.66
N LYS A 152 18.38 -19.18 3.71
CA LYS A 152 18.93 -19.75 4.95
C LYS A 152 17.88 -20.59 5.69
N ALA A 153 18.32 -21.49 6.58
CA ALA A 153 17.41 -22.18 7.49
C ALA A 153 16.68 -21.18 8.39
N GLY A 154 15.40 -21.40 8.65
CA GLY A 154 14.59 -20.50 9.45
C GLY A 154 13.09 -20.59 9.17
N THR A 155 12.33 -19.78 9.87
CA THR A 155 10.90 -19.60 9.66
C THR A 155 10.67 -18.37 8.81
N TYR A 156 9.80 -18.50 7.80
CA TYR A 156 9.47 -17.42 6.89
C TYR A 156 7.95 -17.23 6.79
N TYR A 157 7.58 -15.98 6.60
CA TYR A 157 6.23 -15.55 6.30
C TYR A 157 6.18 -15.06 4.86
N ILE A 158 5.31 -15.65 4.06
CA ILE A 158 5.22 -15.43 2.62
C ILE A 158 3.97 -14.61 2.36
N GLY A 159 4.10 -13.57 1.59
CA GLY A 159 2.99 -12.79 1.10
C GLY A 159 3.32 -12.21 -0.27
N LEU A 160 2.28 -11.85 -0.99
CA LEU A 160 2.40 -11.15 -2.26
C LEU A 160 1.24 -10.20 -2.43
N HIS A 161 1.43 -9.24 -3.31
CA HIS A 161 0.35 -8.41 -3.84
C HIS A 161 0.52 -8.25 -5.34
N ALA A 162 -0.59 -8.14 -6.03
CA ALA A 162 -0.62 -7.79 -7.43
C ALA A 162 -0.48 -6.28 -7.61
N TRP A 163 -0.03 -5.83 -8.75
CA TRP A 163 0.01 -4.42 -9.10
C TRP A 163 -0.36 -4.20 -10.58
N ASN A 164 -0.92 -3.05 -10.83
CA ASN A 164 -1.21 -2.50 -12.14
C ASN A 164 -0.65 -1.07 -12.20
N ARG A 165 -0.62 -0.44 -13.37
CA ARG A 165 -0.23 0.95 -13.54
C ARG A 165 -1.39 1.80 -14.00
N THR A 166 -1.35 3.09 -13.62
CA THR A 166 -2.24 4.08 -14.23
C THR A 166 -1.76 4.38 -15.64
N SER A 167 -2.67 4.71 -16.54
CA SER A 167 -2.34 5.08 -17.91
C SER A 167 -1.67 6.46 -18.02
N GLU A 168 -1.76 7.31 -17.00
CA GLU A 168 -1.32 8.71 -17.08
C GLU A 168 0.11 8.93 -16.56
N ASP A 169 0.48 8.33 -15.45
CA ASP A 169 1.75 8.59 -14.76
C ASP A 169 2.59 7.34 -14.49
N GLU A 170 2.15 6.19 -14.98
CA GLU A 170 2.76 4.87 -14.72
C GLU A 170 2.90 4.51 -13.22
N THR A 171 2.21 5.22 -12.33
CA THR A 171 2.23 4.91 -10.90
C THR A 171 1.58 3.56 -10.63
N LYS A 172 2.26 2.73 -9.86
CA LYS A 172 1.73 1.42 -9.48
C LYS A 172 0.58 1.54 -8.49
N VAL A 173 -0.54 0.89 -8.82
CA VAL A 173 -1.66 0.61 -7.92
C VAL A 173 -1.55 -0.83 -7.47
N PHE A 174 -1.61 -1.08 -6.17
CA PHE A 174 -1.42 -2.41 -5.60
C PHE A 174 -2.73 -2.95 -5.04
N SER A 175 -2.94 -4.25 -5.19
CA SER A 175 -3.94 -4.98 -4.41
C SER A 175 -3.58 -4.97 -2.92
N GLN A 176 -4.52 -5.37 -2.08
CA GLN A 176 -4.19 -5.78 -0.72
C GLN A 176 -3.23 -6.98 -0.76
N TRP A 177 -2.57 -7.25 0.38
CA TRP A 177 -1.72 -8.42 0.52
C TRP A 177 -2.54 -9.70 0.53
N SER A 178 -2.01 -10.75 -0.08
CA SER A 178 -2.52 -12.11 0.09
C SER A 178 -2.54 -12.52 1.57
N GLU A 179 -3.30 -13.54 1.90
CA GLU A 179 -3.12 -14.22 3.19
C GLU A 179 -1.66 -14.62 3.37
N THR A 180 -1.12 -14.36 4.55
CA THR A 180 0.29 -14.69 4.87
C THR A 180 0.44 -16.16 5.20
N VAL A 181 1.21 -16.88 4.40
CA VAL A 181 1.55 -18.28 4.62
C VAL A 181 2.87 -18.41 5.41
N LYS A 182 2.84 -19.17 6.49
CA LYS A 182 4.06 -19.50 7.28
C LYS A 182 4.70 -20.78 6.75
N THR A 183 5.99 -20.76 6.52
CA THR A 183 6.77 -21.96 6.18
C THR A 183 8.03 -22.05 7.02
N LYS A 184 8.55 -23.27 7.22
CA LYS A 184 9.80 -23.53 7.90
C LYS A 184 10.77 -24.21 6.94
N LYS A 185 11.94 -23.60 6.78
CA LYS A 185 13.06 -24.22 6.07
C LYS A 185 14.00 -24.83 7.09
N LYS A 186 14.24 -26.13 6.95
CA LYS A 186 15.23 -26.88 7.70
C LYS A 186 16.64 -26.63 7.15
#